data_1e81f4aadeaa5a124bef520f5ea71d14
#
_entry.id   1e81f4aadeaa5a124bef520f5ea71d14
#
_cell.length_a   1.000
_cell.length_b   1.000
_cell.length_c   1.000
_cell.angle_alpha   90.00
_cell.angle_beta   90.00
_cell.angle_gamma   90.00
#
_symmetry.space_group_name_H-M   'P 1'
#
loop_
_entity.id
_entity.type
_entity.pdbx_description
1 polymer ?
#
loop_
_entity_poly.entity_id
_entity_poly.type
_entity_poly.pdbx_seq_one_letter_code
_entity_poly.pdbx_strand_id
1 'polypeptide(L)'
;MKNYDKKITLLPRGINDLLEKKSFQDSFLSQTLMNSFKLNGYEKVNPPMIEFEENYTLFLDTTNKQNIFRIVDPISNKPMYIRNDITPQIARIAANKLYKTTDKVIRLSYIGDVLRPIGSQLHPERQIKQAGIELYDAPNVSGAVEVISTGIQALTEIEISNLIIDITMPNLANLIMDNAKLSGQLIQSAKSYLKVKNINKIKTIPTCGKILSKIADSAGENERALSKLNLIDLPPKAKKLIKDISLICDKIKILHPNVKITIDPIENRGFNYYSGIGFAIFSSNVKRELGFGGEYTLNLNGKKHNGMGLSILFDGLLRATQIKDNQKRVFIPYKHKTSILAELRKNGWITIISHNKKALNKEEAKIYNCSHILNGTKIEEL
;
A
#
# COMPACT_ATOMS: atom_id res chain seq x y z
N MET A 1 -22.86 -38.98 8.63
CA MET A 1 -22.30 -37.64 8.47
C MET A 1 -23.44 -36.66 8.59
N LYS A 2 -23.46 -35.82 9.65
CA LYS A 2 -24.47 -34.75 9.77
C LYS A 2 -24.19 -33.74 8.65
N ASN A 3 -25.20 -33.47 7.80
CA ASN A 3 -25.14 -32.34 6.85
C ASN A 3 -25.00 -31.05 7.66
N TYR A 4 -23.77 -30.57 7.80
CA TYR A 4 -23.57 -29.20 8.26
C TYR A 4 -24.18 -28.27 7.20
N ASP A 5 -25.18 -27.53 7.63
CA ASP A 5 -25.87 -26.57 6.77
C ASP A 5 -24.82 -25.58 6.21
N LYS A 6 -24.63 -25.56 4.90
CA LYS A 6 -23.63 -24.71 4.22
C LYS A 6 -23.71 -23.22 4.60
N LYS A 7 -24.84 -22.80 5.19
CA LYS A 7 -25.04 -21.42 5.66
C LYS A 7 -24.29 -21.07 6.94
N ILE A 8 -23.90 -22.05 7.77
CA ILE A 8 -23.25 -21.80 9.08
C ILE A 8 -21.76 -21.44 8.93
N THR A 9 -21.15 -21.74 7.77
CA THR A 9 -19.73 -21.52 7.52
C THR A 9 -19.43 -20.34 6.56
N LEU A 10 -20.45 -19.53 6.22
CA LEU A 10 -20.24 -18.39 5.31
C LEU A 10 -19.62 -17.20 6.04
N LEU A 11 -18.51 -16.73 5.50
CA LEU A 11 -17.90 -15.48 5.92
C LEU A 11 -18.64 -14.27 5.33
N PRO A 12 -18.56 -13.10 5.96
CA PRO A 12 -19.09 -11.87 5.39
C PRO A 12 -18.46 -11.58 4.01
N ARG A 13 -19.26 -11.02 3.09
CA ARG A 13 -18.77 -10.69 1.75
C ARG A 13 -17.51 -9.82 1.81
N GLY A 14 -16.46 -10.20 1.08
CA GLY A 14 -15.20 -9.47 1.02
C GLY A 14 -14.24 -9.73 2.20
N ILE A 15 -14.57 -10.70 3.07
CA ILE A 15 -13.71 -11.22 4.12
C ILE A 15 -13.44 -12.70 3.82
N ASN A 16 -12.18 -13.10 3.78
CA ASN A 16 -11.78 -14.43 3.34
C ASN A 16 -10.68 -14.99 4.25
N ASP A 17 -10.65 -16.31 4.41
CA ASP A 17 -9.51 -17.00 4.99
C ASP A 17 -8.35 -17.02 3.99
N LEU A 18 -7.14 -16.82 4.49
CA LEU A 18 -5.91 -17.10 3.74
C LEU A 18 -5.48 -18.53 4.07
N LEU A 19 -5.72 -19.44 3.13
CA LEU A 19 -5.30 -20.85 3.27
C LEU A 19 -3.79 -20.99 3.07
N GLU A 20 -3.26 -22.17 3.32
CA GLU A 20 -1.84 -22.50 3.52
C GLU A 20 -0.91 -21.80 2.52
N LYS A 21 -1.16 -21.99 1.22
CA LYS A 21 -0.31 -21.42 0.16
C LYS A 21 -0.30 -19.90 0.19
N LYS A 22 -1.48 -19.27 0.31
CA LYS A 22 -1.58 -17.80 0.38
C LYS A 22 -1.07 -17.25 1.70
N SER A 23 -1.26 -17.98 2.81
CA SER A 23 -0.75 -17.61 4.12
C SER A 23 0.78 -17.66 4.16
N PHE A 24 1.39 -18.67 3.54
CA PHE A 24 2.85 -18.72 3.36
C PHE A 24 3.35 -17.53 2.53
N GLN A 25 2.72 -17.26 1.40
CA GLN A 25 3.05 -16.14 0.52
C GLN A 25 2.92 -14.81 1.26
N ASP A 26 1.84 -14.60 2.01
CA ASP A 26 1.62 -13.41 2.84
C ASP A 26 2.74 -13.20 3.88
N SER A 27 3.15 -14.27 4.55
CA SER A 27 4.24 -14.22 5.54
C SER A 27 5.57 -13.85 4.90
N PHE A 28 5.91 -14.47 3.76
CA PHE A 28 7.12 -14.17 3.01
C PHE A 28 7.14 -12.71 2.55
N LEU A 29 6.07 -12.23 1.91
CA LEU A 29 5.93 -10.85 1.45
C LEU A 29 6.05 -9.86 2.62
N SER A 30 5.39 -10.16 3.75
CA SER A 30 5.45 -9.35 4.96
C SER A 30 6.88 -9.19 5.48
N GLN A 31 7.63 -10.28 5.55
CA GLN A 31 9.00 -10.27 6.05
C GLN A 31 9.94 -9.53 5.10
N THR A 32 9.84 -9.78 3.80
CA THR A 32 10.70 -9.15 2.79
C THR A 32 10.47 -7.65 2.72
N LEU A 33 9.22 -7.19 2.65
CA LEU A 33 8.90 -5.76 2.63
C LEU A 33 9.40 -5.05 3.88
N MET A 34 9.15 -5.61 5.06
CA MET A 34 9.58 -5.00 6.32
C MET A 34 11.10 -4.97 6.46
N ASN A 35 11.82 -5.96 5.93
CA ASN A 35 13.27 -5.95 5.88
C ASN A 35 13.79 -4.86 4.92
N SER A 36 13.20 -4.73 3.74
CA SER A 36 13.54 -3.67 2.78
C SER A 36 13.36 -2.28 3.40
N PHE A 37 12.24 -2.02 4.05
CA PHE A 37 12.00 -0.75 4.75
C PHE A 37 13.02 -0.49 5.85
N LYS A 38 13.35 -1.51 6.66
CA LYS A 38 14.37 -1.41 7.71
C LYS A 38 15.75 -1.05 7.15
N LEU A 39 16.15 -1.68 6.04
CA LEU A 39 17.44 -1.40 5.39
C LEU A 39 17.50 0.02 4.81
N ASN A 40 16.36 0.61 4.48
CA ASN A 40 16.24 2.02 4.09
C ASN A 40 16.06 2.99 5.28
N GLY A 41 16.26 2.52 6.52
CA GLY A 41 16.28 3.36 7.73
C GLY A 41 14.90 3.63 8.34
N TYR A 42 13.83 2.93 7.91
CA TYR A 42 12.51 3.11 8.47
C TYR A 42 12.31 2.25 9.73
N GLU A 43 11.99 2.88 10.84
CA GLU A 43 11.69 2.22 12.12
C GLU A 43 10.27 1.67 12.14
N LYS A 44 10.15 0.37 12.44
CA LYS A 44 8.83 -0.27 12.53
C LYS A 44 8.08 0.21 13.77
N VAL A 45 6.83 0.61 13.57
CA VAL A 45 5.84 0.87 14.63
C VAL A 45 4.61 -0.02 14.41
N ASN A 46 3.90 -0.33 15.48
CA ASN A 46 2.72 -1.18 15.43
C ASN A 46 1.55 -0.52 16.19
N PRO A 47 0.75 0.31 15.52
CA PRO A 47 -0.42 0.92 16.13
C PRO A 47 -1.52 -0.13 16.39
N PRO A 48 -2.40 0.10 17.39
CA PRO A 48 -3.51 -0.80 17.68
C PRO A 48 -4.53 -0.83 16.53
N MET A 49 -5.29 -1.93 16.41
CA MET A 49 -6.33 -2.06 15.38
C MET A 49 -7.53 -1.14 15.64
N ILE A 50 -7.76 -0.77 16.89
CA ILE A 50 -8.92 -0.02 17.37
C ILE A 50 -8.41 1.22 18.10
N GLU A 51 -9.01 2.37 17.81
CA GLU A 51 -8.74 3.64 18.50
C GLU A 51 -10.03 4.41 18.73
N PHE A 52 -10.00 5.43 19.62
CA PHE A 52 -11.11 6.36 19.77
C PHE A 52 -11.34 7.16 18.49
N GLU A 53 -12.61 7.36 18.13
CA GLU A 53 -12.98 8.03 16.86
C GLU A 53 -12.46 9.48 16.79
N GLU A 54 -12.27 10.14 17.93
CA GLU A 54 -11.69 11.48 18.00
C GLU A 54 -10.26 11.54 17.39
N ASN A 55 -9.46 10.47 17.53
CA ASN A 55 -8.12 10.41 16.98
C ASN A 55 -8.09 10.35 15.44
N TYR A 56 -9.15 9.82 14.82
CA TYR A 56 -9.22 9.67 13.36
C TYR A 56 -9.21 11.00 12.61
N THR A 57 -9.73 12.06 13.24
CA THR A 57 -9.90 13.38 12.61
C THR A 57 -8.88 14.42 13.04
N LEU A 58 -8.01 14.10 14.01
CA LEU A 58 -7.09 15.08 14.62
C LEU A 58 -5.97 15.54 13.68
N PHE A 59 -5.49 14.67 12.81
CA PHE A 59 -4.24 14.91 12.08
C PHE A 59 -4.40 14.99 10.56
N LEU A 60 -5.48 14.45 10.02
CA LEU A 60 -5.77 14.46 8.60
C LEU A 60 -7.17 15.00 8.39
N ASP A 61 -7.34 15.86 7.41
CA ASP A 61 -8.66 16.40 7.01
C ASP A 61 -9.47 15.27 6.33
N THR A 62 -9.96 14.35 7.17
CA THR A 62 -10.68 13.17 6.75
C THR A 62 -12.17 13.48 6.66
N THR A 63 -12.61 13.92 5.49
CA THR A 63 -14.05 14.07 5.19
C THR A 63 -14.81 12.73 5.15
N ASN A 64 -14.10 11.60 5.17
CA ASN A 64 -14.63 10.25 5.02
C ASN A 64 -14.97 9.53 6.33
N LYS A 65 -15.57 10.22 7.31
CA LYS A 65 -16.11 9.59 8.54
C LYS A 65 -17.10 8.44 8.30
N GLN A 66 -17.62 8.28 7.08
CA GLN A 66 -18.61 7.26 6.73
C GLN A 66 -18.01 5.88 6.42
N ASN A 67 -16.69 5.79 6.19
CA ASN A 67 -16.03 4.55 5.74
C ASN A 67 -15.25 3.82 6.83
N ILE A 68 -15.75 3.84 8.08
CA ILE A 68 -15.16 3.11 9.21
C ILE A 68 -16.19 2.21 9.90
N PHE A 69 -15.74 1.08 10.41
CA PHE A 69 -16.52 0.30 11.38
C PHE A 69 -16.46 0.99 12.75
N ARG A 70 -17.63 1.25 13.32
CA ARG A 70 -17.76 1.85 14.65
C ARG A 70 -18.14 0.81 15.68
N ILE A 71 -17.51 0.94 16.85
CA ILE A 71 -17.83 0.15 18.03
C ILE A 71 -17.85 1.10 19.23
N VAL A 72 -18.42 0.65 20.34
CA VAL A 72 -18.44 1.41 21.60
C VAL A 72 -17.50 0.72 22.57
N ASP A 73 -16.62 1.50 23.21
CA ASP A 73 -15.78 1.01 24.29
C ASP A 73 -16.61 0.62 25.51
N PRO A 74 -16.63 -0.65 25.93
CA PRO A 74 -17.44 -1.08 27.06
C PRO A 74 -16.99 -0.50 28.42
N ILE A 75 -15.77 0.06 28.48
CA ILE A 75 -15.19 0.63 29.71
C ILE A 75 -15.57 2.11 29.85
N SER A 76 -15.34 2.90 28.80
CA SER A 76 -15.53 4.37 28.82
C SER A 76 -16.82 4.84 28.18
N ASN A 77 -17.59 3.96 27.51
CA ASN A 77 -18.75 4.28 26.67
C ASN A 77 -18.45 5.27 25.52
N LYS A 78 -17.17 5.45 25.18
CA LYS A 78 -16.77 6.32 24.06
C LYS A 78 -16.82 5.61 22.73
N PRO A 79 -17.12 6.30 21.61
CA PRO A 79 -17.06 5.73 20.28
C PRO A 79 -15.61 5.43 19.88
N MET A 80 -15.38 4.23 19.39
CA MET A 80 -14.14 3.76 18.80
C MET A 80 -14.36 3.37 17.34
N TYR A 81 -13.28 3.29 16.59
CA TYR A 81 -13.31 2.78 15.22
C TYR A 81 -12.28 1.67 15.01
N ILE A 82 -12.59 0.76 14.06
CA ILE A 82 -11.63 -0.20 13.52
C ILE A 82 -10.97 0.48 12.34
N ARG A 83 -9.64 0.49 12.30
CA ARG A 83 -8.87 1.18 11.26
C ARG A 83 -9.19 0.66 9.86
N ASN A 84 -9.44 1.57 8.93
CA ASN A 84 -9.59 1.34 7.49
C ASN A 84 -8.36 1.75 6.69
N ASP A 85 -7.40 2.43 7.35
CA ASP A 85 -6.10 2.88 6.89
C ASP A 85 -5.18 3.06 8.09
N ILE A 86 -3.88 2.75 7.95
CA ILE A 86 -2.90 2.84 9.04
C ILE A 86 -2.23 4.23 9.07
N THR A 87 -2.16 4.93 7.94
CA THR A 87 -1.51 6.26 7.83
C THR A 87 -1.97 7.26 8.91
N PRO A 88 -3.28 7.41 9.26
CA PRO A 88 -3.70 8.32 10.32
C PRO A 88 -3.09 8.00 11.69
N GLN A 89 -2.93 6.71 11.98
CA GLN A 89 -2.33 6.25 13.24
C GLN A 89 -0.82 6.53 13.28
N ILE A 90 -0.13 6.36 12.14
CA ILE A 90 1.29 6.71 12.02
C ILE A 90 1.48 8.23 12.16
N ALA A 91 0.60 9.03 11.56
CA ALA A 91 0.59 10.47 11.72
C ALA A 91 0.47 10.88 13.20
N ARG A 92 -0.41 10.24 13.97
CA ARG A 92 -0.53 10.45 15.42
C ARG A 92 0.75 10.08 16.19
N ILE A 93 1.38 8.95 15.84
CA ILE A 93 2.66 8.52 16.45
C ILE A 93 3.77 9.51 16.10
N ALA A 94 3.84 9.95 14.85
CA ALA A 94 4.81 10.94 14.39
C ALA A 94 4.60 12.28 15.10
N ALA A 95 3.37 12.72 15.24
CA ALA A 95 3.03 13.94 15.98
C ALA A 95 3.61 13.93 17.39
N ASN A 96 3.48 12.82 18.12
CA ASN A 96 4.06 12.65 19.46
C ASN A 96 5.60 12.63 19.46
N LYS A 97 6.23 12.10 18.40
CA LYS A 97 7.70 12.13 18.23
C LYS A 97 8.18 13.54 17.87
N LEU A 98 7.51 14.20 16.92
CA LEU A 98 7.84 15.57 16.47
C LEU A 98 7.71 16.61 17.59
N TYR A 99 6.78 16.40 18.51
CA TYR A 99 6.66 17.26 19.70
C TYR A 99 7.91 17.23 20.59
N LYS A 100 8.64 16.11 20.59
CA LYS A 100 9.82 15.88 21.45
C LYS A 100 11.15 16.16 20.75
N THR A 101 11.18 16.20 19.41
CA THR A 101 12.42 16.34 18.62
C THR A 101 12.22 17.38 17.53
N THR A 102 13.01 18.46 17.55
CA THR A 102 12.79 19.62 16.68
C THR A 102 13.47 19.56 15.32
N ASP A 103 14.47 18.70 15.09
CA ASP A 103 15.35 18.82 13.92
C ASP A 103 15.70 17.49 13.20
N LYS A 104 14.91 16.46 13.35
CA LYS A 104 15.19 15.18 12.70
C LYS A 104 14.08 14.75 11.74
N VAL A 105 14.49 14.37 10.54
CA VAL A 105 13.62 13.63 9.62
C VAL A 105 13.21 12.32 10.27
N ILE A 106 11.91 12.07 10.40
CA ILE A 106 11.35 10.86 11.02
C ILE A 106 10.98 9.88 9.93
N ARG A 107 11.46 8.64 10.05
CA ARG A 107 11.15 7.51 9.17
C ARG A 107 10.43 6.42 9.94
N LEU A 108 9.18 6.14 9.59
CA LEU A 108 8.38 5.11 10.22
C LEU A 108 7.89 4.11 9.18
N SER A 109 7.85 2.84 9.55
CA SER A 109 7.25 1.77 8.74
C SER A 109 6.21 1.00 9.54
N TYR A 110 5.27 0.40 8.84
CA TYR A 110 4.19 -0.36 9.45
C TYR A 110 3.74 -1.52 8.57
N ILE A 111 3.10 -2.49 9.21
CA ILE A 111 2.35 -3.56 8.55
C ILE A 111 1.20 -3.99 9.45
N GLY A 112 0.03 -4.23 8.87
CA GLY A 112 -1.13 -4.71 9.62
C GLY A 112 -2.39 -4.78 8.76
N ASP A 113 -3.43 -5.37 9.33
CA ASP A 113 -4.72 -5.46 8.66
C ASP A 113 -5.51 -4.17 8.82
N VAL A 114 -6.29 -3.85 7.78
CA VAL A 114 -7.28 -2.78 7.75
C VAL A 114 -8.64 -3.35 7.35
N LEU A 115 -9.72 -2.79 7.89
CA LEU A 115 -11.08 -3.20 7.57
C LEU A 115 -11.87 -2.07 6.93
N ARG A 116 -12.43 -2.32 5.75
CA ARG A 116 -13.31 -1.39 5.04
C ARG A 116 -14.76 -1.85 5.17
N PRO A 117 -15.71 -0.98 5.53
CA PRO A 117 -17.14 -1.33 5.58
C PRO A 117 -17.68 -1.76 4.23
N ILE A 118 -17.19 -1.15 3.16
CA ILE A 118 -17.62 -1.41 1.79
C ILE A 118 -16.38 -1.60 0.92
N GLY A 119 -16.33 -2.70 0.18
CA GLY A 119 -15.36 -2.91 -0.90
C GLY A 119 -15.76 -2.13 -2.14
N SER A 120 -14.81 -1.83 -3.02
CA SER A 120 -15.08 -1.26 -4.34
C SER A 120 -15.19 -2.37 -5.41
N GLN A 121 -15.60 -2.00 -6.63
CA GLN A 121 -15.60 -2.97 -7.75
C GLN A 121 -14.18 -3.48 -8.08
N LEU A 122 -13.17 -2.61 -7.94
CA LEU A 122 -11.77 -2.96 -8.21
C LEU A 122 -11.13 -3.68 -7.01
N HIS A 123 -11.57 -3.37 -5.78
CA HIS A 123 -11.08 -3.94 -4.53
C HIS A 123 -12.28 -4.45 -3.70
N PRO A 124 -12.83 -5.63 -4.04
CA PRO A 124 -13.97 -6.20 -3.33
C PRO A 124 -13.61 -6.68 -1.92
N GLU A 125 -12.33 -6.88 -1.65
CA GLU A 125 -11.80 -7.27 -0.35
C GLU A 125 -12.06 -6.15 0.68
N ARG A 126 -12.62 -6.53 1.83
CA ARG A 126 -12.91 -5.61 2.94
C ARG A 126 -11.88 -5.71 4.06
N GLN A 127 -11.27 -6.87 4.25
CA GLN A 127 -10.09 -7.05 5.07
C GLN A 127 -8.87 -7.15 4.14
N ILE A 128 -7.92 -6.24 4.32
CA ILE A 128 -6.72 -6.14 3.49
C ILE A 128 -5.53 -5.90 4.42
N LYS A 129 -4.43 -6.60 4.19
CA LYS A 129 -3.17 -6.26 4.83
C LYS A 129 -2.53 -5.09 4.08
N GLN A 130 -2.10 -4.09 4.83
CA GLN A 130 -1.42 -2.88 4.37
C GLN A 130 -0.02 -2.84 4.98
N ALA A 131 1.01 -2.67 4.17
CA ALA A 131 2.35 -2.31 4.62
C ALA A 131 2.71 -0.93 4.06
N GLY A 132 3.54 -0.18 4.77
CA GLY A 132 3.89 1.15 4.30
C GLY A 132 5.01 1.81 5.05
N ILE A 133 5.40 2.96 4.52
CA ILE A 133 6.40 3.86 5.08
C ILE A 133 5.87 5.28 5.12
N GLU A 134 6.29 6.03 6.14
CA GLU A 134 5.95 7.44 6.31
C GLU A 134 7.20 8.21 6.69
N LEU A 135 7.46 9.29 5.96
CA LEU A 135 8.62 10.17 6.07
C LEU A 135 8.13 11.57 6.46
N TYR A 136 8.65 12.11 7.55
CA TYR A 136 8.24 13.44 8.03
C TYR A 136 9.40 14.41 8.06
N ASP A 137 9.10 15.67 7.70
CA ASP A 137 10.01 16.82 7.69
C ASP A 137 11.25 16.66 6.78
N ALA A 138 11.14 15.79 5.77
CA ALA A 138 12.12 15.76 4.67
C ALA A 138 11.80 16.87 3.65
N PRO A 139 12.82 17.40 2.92
CA PRO A 139 12.58 18.31 1.81
C PRO A 139 11.74 17.63 0.71
N ASN A 140 10.72 18.33 0.17
CA ASN A 140 9.69 17.75 -0.69
C ASN A 140 10.23 16.89 -1.85
N VAL A 141 11.15 17.40 -2.66
CA VAL A 141 11.69 16.65 -3.81
C VAL A 141 12.51 15.43 -3.37
N SER A 142 13.40 15.59 -2.39
CA SER A 142 14.21 14.46 -1.90
C SER A 142 13.40 13.44 -1.14
N GLY A 143 12.42 13.89 -0.34
CA GLY A 143 11.50 13.01 0.37
C GLY A 143 10.63 12.18 -0.59
N ALA A 144 10.09 12.79 -1.65
CA ALA A 144 9.34 12.08 -2.66
C ALA A 144 10.20 11.03 -3.38
N VAL A 145 11.43 11.39 -3.77
CA VAL A 145 12.38 10.47 -4.40
C VAL A 145 12.71 9.31 -3.47
N GLU A 146 12.99 9.58 -2.19
CA GLU A 146 13.29 8.55 -1.18
C GLU A 146 12.13 7.55 -1.04
N VAL A 147 10.91 8.04 -0.82
CA VAL A 147 9.73 7.19 -0.59
C VAL A 147 9.39 6.36 -1.82
N ILE A 148 9.39 6.97 -3.02
CA ILE A 148 9.11 6.26 -4.28
C ILE A 148 10.19 5.21 -4.55
N SER A 149 11.48 5.56 -4.39
CA SER A 149 12.60 4.64 -4.61
C SER A 149 12.58 3.47 -3.65
N THR A 150 12.28 3.70 -2.36
CA THR A 150 12.11 2.64 -1.36
C THR A 150 10.97 1.68 -1.75
N GLY A 151 9.86 2.23 -2.25
CA GLY A 151 8.75 1.42 -2.74
C GLY A 151 9.11 0.57 -3.96
N ILE A 152 9.80 1.14 -4.94
CA ILE A 152 10.30 0.42 -6.12
C ILE A 152 11.25 -0.71 -5.70
N GLN A 153 12.21 -0.42 -4.82
CA GLN A 153 13.17 -1.41 -4.33
C GLN A 153 12.44 -2.56 -3.61
N ALA A 154 11.55 -2.25 -2.68
CA ALA A 154 10.82 -3.24 -1.91
C ALA A 154 9.97 -4.17 -2.81
N LEU A 155 9.33 -3.62 -3.85
CA LEU A 155 8.56 -4.41 -4.82
C LEU A 155 9.47 -5.24 -5.75
N THR A 156 10.65 -4.76 -6.08
CA THR A 156 11.64 -5.49 -6.87
C THR A 156 12.21 -6.67 -6.07
N GLU A 157 12.47 -6.50 -4.77
CA GLU A 157 12.95 -7.57 -3.87
C GLU A 157 11.95 -8.74 -3.72
N ILE A 158 10.66 -8.49 -3.95
CA ILE A 158 9.63 -9.54 -4.02
C ILE A 158 9.33 -9.99 -5.46
N GLU A 159 10.28 -9.76 -6.38
CA GLU A 159 10.26 -10.21 -7.77
C GLU A 159 9.11 -9.63 -8.64
N ILE A 160 8.56 -8.47 -8.25
CA ILE A 160 7.62 -7.78 -9.12
C ILE A 160 8.39 -6.96 -10.16
N SER A 161 8.17 -7.30 -11.41
CA SER A 161 8.79 -6.65 -12.58
C SER A 161 7.82 -5.69 -13.29
N ASN A 162 8.37 -4.96 -14.28
CA ASN A 162 7.60 -4.05 -15.14
C ASN A 162 6.78 -3.02 -14.35
N LEU A 163 7.42 -2.41 -13.34
CA LEU A 163 6.81 -1.39 -12.50
C LEU A 163 6.52 -0.12 -13.29
N ILE A 164 5.37 0.48 -13.00
CA ILE A 164 4.93 1.76 -13.54
C ILE A 164 4.61 2.67 -12.36
N ILE A 165 5.23 3.84 -12.31
CA ILE A 165 4.93 4.89 -11.35
C ILE A 165 4.06 5.93 -12.04
N ASP A 166 2.81 6.03 -11.61
CA ASP A 166 1.86 7.02 -12.10
C ASP A 166 1.83 8.21 -11.14
N ILE A 167 2.41 9.32 -11.54
CA ILE A 167 2.51 10.54 -10.73
C ILE A 167 1.27 11.39 -10.95
N THR A 168 0.70 11.87 -9.85
CA THR A 168 -0.49 12.71 -9.84
C THR A 168 -0.22 14.05 -9.17
N MET A 169 -1.06 15.04 -9.49
CA MET A 169 -0.96 16.41 -8.96
C MET A 169 -2.30 16.83 -8.33
N PRO A 170 -2.75 16.22 -7.21
CA PRO A 170 -4.08 16.43 -6.66
C PRO A 170 -4.45 17.90 -6.43
N ASN A 171 -3.45 18.73 -6.13
CA ASN A 171 -3.66 20.16 -5.84
C ASN A 171 -3.56 21.07 -7.07
N LEU A 172 -3.11 20.59 -8.23
CA LEU A 172 -2.90 21.43 -9.41
C LEU A 172 -4.19 22.12 -9.87
N ALA A 173 -5.28 21.36 -9.96
CA ALA A 173 -6.57 21.90 -10.35
C ALA A 173 -7.07 22.96 -9.34
N ASN A 174 -6.88 22.78 -8.04
CA ASN A 174 -7.23 23.76 -7.02
C ASN A 174 -6.43 25.05 -7.19
N LEU A 175 -5.11 24.96 -7.42
CA LEU A 175 -4.27 26.15 -7.67
C LEU A 175 -4.75 26.98 -8.88
N ILE A 176 -5.27 26.30 -9.92
CA ILE A 176 -5.82 26.98 -11.10
C ILE A 176 -7.17 27.63 -10.79
N MET A 177 -8.06 26.91 -10.09
CA MET A 177 -9.38 27.42 -9.71
C MET A 177 -9.28 28.61 -8.73
N ASP A 178 -8.38 28.53 -7.76
CA ASP A 178 -8.12 29.61 -6.80
C ASP A 178 -7.57 30.86 -7.49
N ASN A 179 -6.63 30.69 -8.41
CA ASN A 179 -6.10 31.81 -9.20
C ASN A 179 -7.18 32.46 -10.08
N ALA A 180 -8.13 31.66 -10.56
CA ALA A 180 -9.28 32.15 -11.35
C ALA A 180 -10.42 32.71 -10.46
N LYS A 181 -10.28 32.68 -9.14
CA LYS A 181 -11.27 33.14 -8.14
C LYS A 181 -12.67 32.58 -8.39
N LEU A 182 -12.75 31.25 -8.66
CA LEU A 182 -14.03 30.58 -8.85
C LEU A 182 -14.88 30.62 -7.57
N SER A 183 -16.20 30.73 -7.73
CA SER A 183 -17.17 30.66 -6.62
C SER A 183 -17.36 29.19 -6.16
N GLY A 184 -17.86 28.99 -4.93
CA GLY A 184 -17.99 27.67 -4.31
C GLY A 184 -18.78 26.65 -5.14
N GLN A 185 -19.89 27.04 -5.77
CA GLN A 185 -20.72 26.17 -6.60
C GLN A 185 -20.01 25.74 -7.90
N LEU A 186 -19.27 26.68 -8.54
CA LEU A 186 -18.46 26.39 -9.72
C LEU A 186 -17.29 25.46 -9.40
N ILE A 187 -16.66 25.59 -8.23
CA ILE A 187 -15.61 24.68 -7.76
C ILE A 187 -16.14 23.26 -7.63
N GLN A 188 -17.32 23.06 -7.03
CA GLN A 188 -17.93 21.74 -6.93
C GLN A 188 -18.23 21.11 -8.29
N SER A 189 -18.80 21.90 -9.21
CA SER A 189 -19.04 21.48 -10.60
C SER A 189 -17.74 21.10 -11.30
N ALA A 190 -16.71 21.94 -11.18
CA ALA A 190 -15.38 21.68 -11.75
C ALA A 190 -14.78 20.37 -11.21
N LYS A 191 -14.78 20.16 -9.90
CA LYS A 191 -14.30 18.92 -9.26
C LYS A 191 -15.07 17.70 -9.75
N SER A 192 -16.40 17.80 -9.93
CA SER A 192 -17.21 16.69 -10.44
C SER A 192 -16.84 16.34 -11.89
N TYR A 193 -16.60 17.33 -12.74
CA TYR A 193 -16.21 17.11 -14.14
C TYR A 193 -14.78 16.57 -14.27
N LEU A 194 -13.86 17.05 -13.43
CA LEU A 194 -12.48 16.54 -13.35
C LEU A 194 -12.47 15.08 -12.90
N LYS A 195 -13.25 14.72 -11.89
CA LYS A 195 -13.34 13.36 -11.37
C LYS A 195 -13.72 12.32 -12.43
N VAL A 196 -14.61 12.67 -13.35
CA VAL A 196 -15.02 11.80 -14.47
C VAL A 196 -14.29 12.10 -15.77
N LYS A 197 -13.27 12.96 -15.72
CA LYS A 197 -12.43 13.36 -16.88
C LYS A 197 -13.26 13.80 -18.10
N ASN A 198 -14.38 14.49 -17.87
CA ASN A 198 -15.24 14.96 -18.94
C ASN A 198 -14.71 16.27 -19.55
N ILE A 199 -13.81 16.13 -20.52
CA ILE A 199 -13.10 17.27 -21.15
C ILE A 199 -14.07 18.32 -21.71
N ASN A 200 -15.19 17.91 -22.30
CA ASN A 200 -16.17 18.85 -22.85
C ASN A 200 -16.80 19.71 -21.76
N LYS A 201 -17.21 19.11 -20.63
CA LYS A 201 -17.74 19.83 -19.48
C LYS A 201 -16.67 20.67 -18.78
N ILE A 202 -15.43 20.18 -18.69
CA ILE A 202 -14.32 20.97 -18.13
C ILE A 202 -14.11 22.25 -18.93
N LYS A 203 -14.15 22.20 -20.26
CA LYS A 203 -14.01 23.39 -21.13
C LYS A 203 -15.08 24.49 -20.88
N THR A 204 -16.26 24.12 -20.39
CA THR A 204 -17.34 25.08 -20.11
C THR A 204 -17.18 25.83 -18.78
N ILE A 205 -16.22 25.45 -17.95
CA ILE A 205 -15.96 26.15 -16.69
C ILE A 205 -15.48 27.59 -17.00
N PRO A 206 -16.11 28.61 -16.41
CA PRO A 206 -15.70 29.99 -16.64
C PRO A 206 -14.25 30.25 -16.28
N THR A 207 -13.60 31.18 -16.96
CA THR A 207 -12.24 31.67 -16.72
C THR A 207 -11.10 30.66 -16.83
N CYS A 208 -11.19 29.48 -16.23
CA CYS A 208 -10.09 28.50 -16.18
C CYS A 208 -10.36 27.18 -16.93
N GLY A 209 -11.56 26.98 -17.49
CA GLY A 209 -11.91 25.69 -18.13
C GLY A 209 -11.00 25.31 -19.30
N LYS A 210 -10.57 26.27 -20.11
CA LYS A 210 -9.60 26.04 -21.20
C LYS A 210 -8.22 25.54 -20.64
N ILE A 211 -7.75 26.11 -19.52
CA ILE A 211 -6.51 25.72 -18.89
C ILE A 211 -6.66 24.32 -18.31
N LEU A 212 -7.72 24.09 -17.51
CA LEU A 212 -7.99 22.78 -16.91
C LEU A 212 -8.14 21.67 -17.96
N SER A 213 -8.76 21.96 -19.11
CA SER A 213 -8.88 20.96 -20.18
C SER A 213 -7.54 20.63 -20.85
N LYS A 214 -6.65 21.63 -21.04
CA LYS A 214 -5.27 21.38 -21.52
C LYS A 214 -4.45 20.56 -20.53
N ILE A 215 -4.58 20.84 -19.22
CA ILE A 215 -3.95 20.06 -18.16
C ILE A 215 -4.46 18.62 -18.22
N ALA A 216 -5.76 18.39 -18.32
CA ALA A 216 -6.35 17.05 -18.44
C ALA A 216 -5.85 16.29 -19.68
N ASP A 217 -5.69 16.97 -20.82
CA ASP A 217 -5.17 16.39 -22.08
C ASP A 217 -3.66 16.12 -22.06
N SER A 218 -2.93 16.61 -21.05
CA SER A 218 -1.50 16.38 -20.95
C SER A 218 -1.12 15.01 -20.37
N ALA A 219 -2.08 14.27 -19.79
CA ALA A 219 -1.83 12.96 -19.21
C ALA A 219 -1.13 11.98 -20.18
N GLY A 220 -0.20 11.18 -19.67
CA GLY A 220 0.55 10.19 -20.46
C GLY A 220 1.96 9.93 -19.94
N GLU A 221 2.85 9.49 -20.81
CA GLU A 221 4.27 9.30 -20.47
C GLU A 221 4.90 10.59 -20.00
N ASN A 222 5.80 10.51 -19.01
CA ASN A 222 6.31 11.68 -18.30
C ASN A 222 6.89 12.77 -19.21
N GLU A 223 7.72 12.42 -20.19
CA GLU A 223 8.34 13.42 -21.09
C GLU A 223 7.29 14.18 -21.91
N ARG A 224 6.35 13.44 -22.52
CA ARG A 224 5.24 14.02 -23.27
C ARG A 224 4.32 14.86 -22.38
N ALA A 225 3.99 14.36 -21.20
CA ALA A 225 3.14 15.06 -20.25
C ALA A 225 3.78 16.38 -19.78
N LEU A 226 5.05 16.35 -19.37
CA LEU A 226 5.79 17.53 -18.93
C LEU A 226 5.96 18.55 -20.08
N SER A 227 6.26 18.09 -21.30
CA SER A 227 6.33 18.98 -22.47
C SER A 227 5.03 19.73 -22.71
N LYS A 228 3.89 19.03 -22.67
CA LYS A 228 2.56 19.66 -22.82
C LYS A 228 2.25 20.63 -21.68
N LEU A 229 2.55 20.26 -20.41
CA LEU A 229 2.30 21.09 -19.23
C LEU A 229 3.12 22.39 -19.27
N ASN A 230 4.37 22.33 -19.73
CA ASN A 230 5.25 23.49 -19.83
C ASN A 230 4.82 24.50 -20.91
N LEU A 231 3.99 24.10 -21.88
CA LEU A 231 3.40 25.00 -22.89
C LEU A 231 2.16 25.76 -22.38
N ILE A 232 1.66 25.42 -21.20
CA ILE A 232 0.48 26.08 -20.62
C ILE A 232 0.95 27.25 -19.76
N ASP A 233 0.34 28.43 -19.98
CA ASP A 233 0.59 29.54 -19.07
C ASP A 233 -0.13 29.31 -17.74
N LEU A 234 0.64 29.04 -16.71
CA LEU A 234 0.18 28.62 -15.39
C LEU A 234 0.61 29.62 -14.32
N PRO A 235 -0.14 29.72 -13.22
CA PRO A 235 0.25 30.51 -12.05
C PRO A 235 1.60 30.06 -11.47
N PRO A 236 2.36 30.96 -10.80
CA PRO A 236 3.70 30.64 -10.30
C PRO A 236 3.77 29.40 -9.40
N LYS A 237 2.77 29.19 -8.51
CA LYS A 237 2.70 28.00 -7.64
C LYS A 237 2.53 26.70 -8.44
N ALA A 238 1.74 26.72 -9.51
CA ALA A 238 1.54 25.59 -10.39
C ALA A 238 2.81 25.30 -11.21
N LYS A 239 3.48 26.32 -11.75
CA LYS A 239 4.78 26.19 -12.44
C LYS A 239 5.84 25.57 -11.52
N LYS A 240 5.90 25.98 -10.24
CA LYS A 240 6.80 25.38 -9.25
C LYS A 240 6.51 23.89 -9.04
N LEU A 241 5.24 23.51 -8.85
CA LEU A 241 4.85 22.12 -8.67
C LEU A 241 5.29 21.25 -9.86
N ILE A 242 5.09 21.71 -11.09
CA ILE A 242 5.51 20.99 -12.30
C ILE A 242 7.04 20.86 -12.37
N LYS A 243 7.78 21.91 -12.00
CA LYS A 243 9.24 21.86 -11.94
C LYS A 243 9.74 20.84 -10.89
N ASP A 244 9.13 20.81 -9.71
CA ASP A 244 9.47 19.86 -8.66
C ASP A 244 9.20 18.41 -9.11
N ILE A 245 8.10 18.17 -9.82
CA ILE A 245 7.76 16.84 -10.40
C ILE A 245 8.75 16.46 -11.50
N SER A 246 9.15 17.38 -12.39
CA SER A 246 10.20 17.09 -13.38
C SER A 246 11.48 16.60 -12.70
N LEU A 247 11.94 17.30 -11.66
CA LEU A 247 13.12 16.90 -10.90
C LEU A 247 12.98 15.53 -10.24
N ILE A 248 11.77 15.20 -9.74
CA ILE A 248 11.48 13.88 -9.16
C ILE A 248 11.57 12.80 -10.24
N CYS A 249 10.91 13.01 -11.40
CA CYS A 249 10.96 12.07 -12.52
C CYS A 249 12.39 11.80 -12.98
N ASP A 250 13.20 12.86 -13.15
CA ASP A 250 14.60 12.74 -13.60
C ASP A 250 15.42 11.91 -12.61
N LYS A 251 15.28 12.19 -11.30
CA LYS A 251 15.99 11.44 -10.25
C LYS A 251 15.53 9.97 -10.18
N ILE A 252 14.22 9.70 -10.28
CA ILE A 252 13.69 8.33 -10.31
C ILE A 252 14.22 7.58 -11.54
N LYS A 253 14.26 8.20 -12.71
CA LYS A 253 14.82 7.57 -13.92
C LYS A 253 16.31 7.22 -13.78
N ILE A 254 17.09 8.10 -13.14
CA ILE A 254 18.51 7.83 -12.89
C ILE A 254 18.69 6.64 -11.94
N LEU A 255 17.92 6.59 -10.85
CA LEU A 255 18.01 5.54 -9.83
C LEU A 255 17.40 4.21 -10.28
N HIS A 256 16.35 4.27 -11.11
CA HIS A 256 15.54 3.12 -11.52
C HIS A 256 15.25 3.18 -13.04
N PRO A 257 16.25 2.98 -13.92
CA PRO A 257 16.14 3.20 -15.36
C PRO A 257 15.08 2.28 -16.04
N ASN A 258 14.77 1.14 -15.44
CA ASN A 258 13.82 0.18 -15.97
C ASN A 258 12.36 0.46 -15.58
N VAL A 259 12.11 1.49 -14.75
CA VAL A 259 10.77 1.85 -14.30
C VAL A 259 10.13 2.83 -15.29
N LYS A 260 8.91 2.53 -15.70
CA LYS A 260 8.13 3.45 -16.52
C LYS A 260 7.46 4.49 -15.63
N ILE A 261 7.52 5.77 -16.03
CA ILE A 261 6.85 6.86 -15.32
C ILE A 261 5.76 7.43 -16.23
N THR A 262 4.56 7.56 -15.68
CA THR A 262 3.42 8.27 -16.28
C THR A 262 2.99 9.43 -15.39
N ILE A 263 2.33 10.41 -15.96
CA ILE A 263 1.79 11.56 -15.22
C ILE A 263 0.32 11.72 -15.56
N ASP A 264 -0.53 11.81 -14.55
CA ASP A 264 -1.93 12.20 -14.65
C ASP A 264 -2.19 13.42 -13.76
N PRO A 265 -2.16 14.64 -14.33
CA PRO A 265 -2.18 15.88 -13.55
C PRO A 265 -3.49 16.16 -12.82
N ILE A 266 -4.58 15.51 -13.21
CA ILE A 266 -5.91 15.76 -12.65
C ILE A 266 -6.46 14.61 -11.82
N GLU A 267 -5.75 13.46 -11.81
CA GLU A 267 -6.19 12.30 -11.04
C GLU A 267 -6.19 12.62 -9.54
N ASN A 268 -7.34 12.39 -8.90
CA ASN A 268 -7.49 12.47 -7.47
C ASN A 268 -8.03 11.14 -6.96
N ARG A 269 -7.18 10.32 -6.36
CA ARG A 269 -7.49 8.96 -5.90
C ARG A 269 -8.33 8.90 -4.62
N GLY A 270 -9.04 10.00 -4.31
CA GLY A 270 -9.99 10.06 -3.20
C GLY A 270 -9.35 10.34 -1.83
N PHE A 271 -8.04 10.55 -1.77
CA PHE A 271 -7.34 11.00 -0.56
C PHE A 271 -7.31 12.52 -0.54
N ASN A 272 -8.33 13.13 0.06
CA ASN A 272 -8.49 14.59 0.11
C ASN A 272 -7.40 15.30 0.92
N TYR A 273 -6.56 14.55 1.64
CA TYR A 273 -5.49 15.11 2.47
C TYR A 273 -4.17 15.31 1.74
N TYR A 274 -4.00 14.83 0.49
CA TYR A 274 -2.78 15.11 -0.26
C TYR A 274 -2.67 16.58 -0.62
N SER A 275 -1.54 17.20 -0.23
CA SER A 275 -1.27 18.63 -0.40
C SER A 275 -0.34 18.98 -1.56
N GLY A 276 0.39 18.01 -2.09
CA GLY A 276 1.38 18.22 -3.13
C GLY A 276 1.35 17.13 -4.20
N ILE A 277 2.43 16.38 -4.34
CA ILE A 277 2.52 15.24 -5.25
C ILE A 277 1.77 14.04 -4.68
N GLY A 278 1.07 13.32 -5.57
CA GLY A 278 0.58 11.97 -5.32
C GLY A 278 1.20 10.99 -6.30
N PHE A 279 1.19 9.70 -5.97
CA PHE A 279 1.62 8.67 -6.91
C PHE A 279 0.93 7.34 -6.63
N ALA A 280 0.91 6.48 -7.65
CA ALA A 280 0.53 5.08 -7.51
C ALA A 280 1.54 4.18 -8.20
N ILE A 281 1.64 2.97 -7.72
CA ILE A 281 2.53 1.94 -8.25
C ILE A 281 1.70 0.84 -8.86
N PHE A 282 1.98 0.55 -10.13
CA PHE A 282 1.39 -0.55 -10.90
C PHE A 282 2.47 -1.49 -11.41
N SER A 283 2.06 -2.64 -11.87
CA SER A 283 2.86 -3.51 -12.73
C SER A 283 2.04 -3.88 -13.96
N SER A 284 2.66 -3.91 -15.13
CA SER A 284 1.97 -4.33 -16.37
C SER A 284 1.44 -5.76 -16.29
N ASN A 285 1.95 -6.57 -15.36
CA ASN A 285 1.57 -7.97 -15.16
C ASN A 285 0.27 -8.14 -14.35
N VAL A 286 -0.21 -7.07 -13.70
CA VAL A 286 -1.38 -7.12 -12.80
C VAL A 286 -2.30 -5.93 -13.07
N LYS A 287 -3.58 -6.22 -13.31
CA LYS A 287 -4.60 -5.19 -13.54
C LYS A 287 -5.07 -4.51 -12.23
N ARG A 288 -4.17 -4.29 -11.28
CA ARG A 288 -4.47 -3.67 -9.99
C ARG A 288 -3.34 -2.76 -9.55
N GLU A 289 -3.71 -1.78 -8.77
CA GLU A 289 -2.76 -0.95 -8.02
C GLU A 289 -2.07 -1.80 -6.95
N LEU A 290 -0.75 -1.73 -6.90
CA LEU A 290 0.06 -2.42 -5.90
C LEU A 290 0.26 -1.56 -4.66
N GLY A 291 0.29 -0.25 -4.85
CA GLY A 291 0.44 0.72 -3.78
C GLY A 291 0.21 2.14 -4.27
N PHE A 292 0.05 3.03 -3.33
CA PHE A 292 -0.14 4.46 -3.57
C PHE A 292 0.48 5.28 -2.46
N GLY A 293 0.75 6.52 -2.75
CA GLY A 293 1.34 7.42 -1.77
C GLY A 293 1.21 8.89 -2.18
N GLY A 294 1.77 9.75 -1.35
CA GLY A 294 1.76 11.18 -1.66
C GLY A 294 2.17 12.04 -0.49
N GLU A 295 2.31 13.32 -0.79
CA GLU A 295 2.63 14.37 0.16
C GLU A 295 1.37 14.85 0.88
N TYR A 296 1.46 15.02 2.18
CA TYR A 296 0.40 15.58 3.02
C TYR A 296 0.98 16.47 4.13
N THR A 297 0.11 17.24 4.79
CA THR A 297 0.52 18.16 5.84
C THR A 297 -0.11 17.77 7.16
N LEU A 298 0.71 17.68 8.22
CA LEU A 298 0.27 17.59 9.60
C LEU A 298 0.28 18.97 10.23
N ASN A 299 -0.81 19.35 10.90
CA ASN A 299 -0.90 20.56 11.70
C ASN A 299 -0.75 20.21 13.18
N LEU A 300 0.36 20.59 13.78
CA LEU A 300 0.65 20.36 15.20
C LEU A 300 0.83 21.71 15.90
N ASN A 301 -0.10 22.07 16.78
CA ASN A 301 -0.03 23.31 17.57
C ASN A 301 0.26 24.58 16.72
N GLY A 302 -0.35 24.65 15.52
CA GLY A 302 -0.16 25.77 14.61
C GLY A 302 1.09 25.68 13.72
N LYS A 303 1.98 24.70 13.94
CA LYS A 303 3.14 24.41 13.08
C LYS A 303 2.78 23.36 12.05
N LYS A 304 3.16 23.60 10.79
CA LYS A 304 2.97 22.67 9.67
C LYS A 304 4.18 21.77 9.52
N HIS A 305 3.95 20.47 9.44
CA HIS A 305 4.97 19.45 9.17
C HIS A 305 4.62 18.73 7.88
N ASN A 306 5.61 18.50 7.02
CA ASN A 306 5.41 17.76 5.79
C ASN A 306 5.50 16.26 6.06
N GLY A 307 4.52 15.50 5.55
CA GLY A 307 4.53 14.05 5.49
C GLY A 307 4.57 13.58 4.05
N MET A 308 5.32 12.52 3.79
CA MET A 308 5.35 11.80 2.52
C MET A 308 5.24 10.32 2.80
N GLY A 309 4.19 9.66 2.31
CA GLY A 309 3.91 8.28 2.62
C GLY A 309 3.77 7.37 1.40
N LEU A 310 3.91 6.07 1.63
CA LEU A 310 3.59 4.99 0.70
C LEU A 310 2.84 3.90 1.44
N SER A 311 1.71 3.50 0.89
CA SER A 311 0.93 2.32 1.30
C SER A 311 0.97 1.27 0.21
N ILE A 312 1.34 0.03 0.55
CA ILE A 312 1.34 -1.14 -0.32
C ILE A 312 0.21 -2.07 0.12
N LEU A 313 -0.60 -2.54 -0.84
CA LEU A 313 -1.78 -3.37 -0.60
C LEU A 313 -1.51 -4.83 -0.95
N PHE A 314 -1.69 -5.73 0.01
CA PHE A 314 -1.37 -7.14 -0.14
C PHE A 314 -2.30 -7.90 -1.10
N ASP A 315 -3.54 -7.46 -1.29
CA ASP A 315 -4.45 -8.07 -2.27
C ASP A 315 -3.90 -7.98 -3.70
N GLY A 316 -3.23 -6.89 -4.04
CA GLY A 316 -2.48 -6.72 -5.30
C GLY A 316 -1.23 -7.62 -5.35
N LEU A 317 -0.43 -7.62 -4.29
CA LEU A 317 0.81 -8.41 -4.21
C LEU A 317 0.57 -9.92 -4.30
N LEU A 318 -0.41 -10.44 -3.56
CA LEU A 318 -0.77 -11.87 -3.57
C LEU A 318 -1.26 -12.38 -4.95
N ARG A 319 -1.62 -11.47 -5.84
CA ARG A 319 -1.98 -11.77 -7.24
C ARG A 319 -0.79 -11.59 -8.18
N ALA A 320 0.10 -10.64 -7.86
CA ALA A 320 1.26 -10.30 -8.69
C ALA A 320 2.40 -11.31 -8.55
N THR A 321 2.50 -11.99 -7.41
CA THR A 321 3.61 -12.88 -7.09
C THR A 321 3.20 -14.35 -7.14
N GLN A 322 4.13 -15.21 -7.55
CA GLN A 322 3.98 -16.68 -7.52
C GLN A 322 5.12 -17.29 -6.71
N ILE A 323 5.12 -17.01 -5.41
CA ILE A 323 6.14 -17.55 -4.52
C ILE A 323 5.86 -19.03 -4.30
N LYS A 324 6.82 -19.87 -4.67
CA LYS A 324 6.76 -21.31 -4.42
C LYS A 324 7.36 -21.60 -3.06
N ASP A 325 6.67 -22.41 -2.28
CA ASP A 325 7.25 -23.02 -1.08
C ASP A 325 8.22 -24.12 -1.52
N ASN A 326 9.50 -23.76 -1.63
CA ASN A 326 10.58 -24.70 -2.00
C ASN A 326 11.18 -25.40 -0.79
N GLN A 327 10.53 -25.35 0.38
CA GLN A 327 11.03 -26.02 1.58
C GLN A 327 10.98 -27.53 1.41
N LYS A 328 12.12 -28.18 1.67
CA LYS A 328 12.23 -29.63 1.59
C LYS A 328 11.40 -30.26 2.70
N ARG A 329 10.49 -31.16 2.33
CA ARG A 329 9.61 -31.89 3.24
C ARG A 329 10.03 -33.35 3.28
N VAL A 330 10.22 -33.88 4.49
CA VAL A 330 10.58 -35.28 4.70
C VAL A 330 9.51 -35.97 5.54
N PHE A 331 9.05 -37.12 5.05
CA PHE A 331 8.10 -37.96 5.72
C PHE A 331 8.85 -38.88 6.69
N ILE A 332 8.44 -38.89 7.94
CA ILE A 332 9.11 -39.60 9.05
C ILE A 332 8.27 -40.79 9.47
N PRO A 333 8.83 -42.03 9.58
CA PRO A 333 8.08 -43.18 10.03
C PRO A 333 7.61 -43.03 11.49
N TYR A 334 6.54 -43.73 11.85
CA TYR A 334 5.98 -43.72 13.21
C TYR A 334 7.04 -44.02 14.30
N LYS A 335 7.90 -45.04 14.05
CA LYS A 335 9.04 -45.33 14.91
C LYS A 335 10.28 -44.61 14.39
N HIS A 336 10.73 -43.62 15.12
CA HIS A 336 11.91 -42.82 14.78
C HIS A 336 12.66 -42.38 16.05
N LYS A 337 13.94 -42.02 15.89
CA LYS A 337 14.74 -41.43 16.99
C LYS A 337 14.47 -39.91 17.04
N THR A 338 14.13 -39.38 18.21
CA THR A 338 13.83 -37.94 18.39
C THR A 338 15.00 -37.04 18.03
N SER A 339 16.27 -37.54 18.24
CA SER A 339 17.47 -36.76 17.85
C SER A 339 17.56 -36.48 16.37
N ILE A 340 17.09 -37.38 15.50
CA ILE A 340 17.08 -37.17 14.04
C ILE A 340 16.13 -36.04 13.65
N LEU A 341 14.97 -35.93 14.31
CA LEU A 341 14.02 -34.83 14.06
C LEU A 341 14.64 -33.49 14.38
N ALA A 342 15.34 -33.36 15.49
CA ALA A 342 15.99 -32.11 15.89
C ALA A 342 17.04 -31.67 14.86
N GLU A 343 17.85 -32.62 14.38
CA GLU A 343 18.87 -32.40 13.36
C GLU A 343 18.25 -32.01 12.03
N LEU A 344 17.23 -32.71 11.55
CA LEU A 344 16.52 -32.38 10.31
C LEU A 344 15.94 -30.99 10.36
N ARG A 345 15.27 -30.64 11.44
CA ARG A 345 14.67 -29.29 11.61
C ARG A 345 15.73 -28.20 11.68
N LYS A 346 16.87 -28.46 12.35
CA LYS A 346 17.99 -27.51 12.39
C LYS A 346 18.57 -27.26 10.99
N ASN A 347 18.52 -28.27 10.11
CA ASN A 347 18.96 -28.20 8.71
C ASN A 347 17.84 -27.68 7.76
N GLY A 348 16.76 -27.12 8.30
CA GLY A 348 15.68 -26.48 7.52
C GLY A 348 14.67 -27.44 6.91
N TRP A 349 14.65 -28.72 7.27
CA TRP A 349 13.66 -29.68 6.80
C TRP A 349 12.32 -29.51 7.53
N ILE A 350 11.22 -29.52 6.78
CA ILE A 350 9.89 -29.74 7.33
C ILE A 350 9.71 -31.23 7.54
N THR A 351 9.50 -31.65 8.79
CA THR A 351 9.33 -33.07 9.18
C THR A 351 7.85 -33.37 9.39
N ILE A 352 7.30 -34.34 8.65
CA ILE A 352 5.94 -34.83 8.79
C ILE A 352 5.96 -36.24 9.32
N ILE A 353 5.45 -36.42 10.53
CA ILE A 353 5.50 -37.72 11.23
C ILE A 353 4.26 -38.53 10.85
N SER A 354 4.47 -39.80 10.43
CA SER A 354 3.37 -40.75 10.23
C SER A 354 2.72 -41.11 11.57
N HIS A 355 1.39 -41.08 11.59
CA HIS A 355 0.61 -41.62 12.71
C HIS A 355 0.22 -43.08 12.49
N ASN A 356 0.61 -43.68 11.36
CA ASN A 356 0.35 -45.07 11.04
C ASN A 356 1.48 -45.97 11.57
N LYS A 357 1.13 -46.94 12.42
CA LYS A 357 2.06 -47.89 12.97
C LYS A 357 2.59 -48.90 11.96
N LYS A 358 1.98 -48.99 10.78
CA LYS A 358 2.41 -49.86 9.68
C LYS A 358 3.70 -49.36 9.05
N ALA A 359 4.32 -50.19 8.21
CA ALA A 359 5.55 -49.83 7.50
C ALA A 359 5.41 -48.53 6.69
N LEU A 360 6.56 -47.93 6.48
CA LEU A 360 6.73 -46.69 5.69
C LEU A 360 6.00 -46.76 4.36
N ASN A 361 5.12 -45.79 4.09
CA ASN A 361 4.31 -45.77 2.87
C ASN A 361 4.65 -44.54 2.07
N LYS A 362 5.23 -44.71 0.87
CA LYS A 362 5.52 -43.64 -0.09
C LYS A 362 4.26 -42.89 -0.57
N GLU A 363 3.15 -43.59 -0.69
CA GLU A 363 1.85 -43.02 -1.06
C GLU A 363 1.36 -42.03 0.02
N GLU A 364 1.48 -42.40 1.28
CA GLU A 364 1.14 -41.54 2.42
C GLU A 364 2.01 -40.26 2.41
N ALA A 365 3.31 -40.41 2.15
CA ALA A 365 4.22 -39.26 2.05
C ALA A 365 3.84 -38.28 0.94
N LYS A 366 3.39 -38.78 -0.20
CA LYS A 366 2.90 -37.94 -1.32
C LYS A 366 1.63 -37.17 -0.97
N ILE A 367 0.71 -37.76 -0.18
CA ILE A 367 -0.52 -37.09 0.28
C ILE A 367 -0.17 -35.84 1.11
N TYR A 368 0.93 -35.89 1.87
CA TYR A 368 1.42 -34.75 2.65
C TYR A 368 2.40 -33.85 1.88
N ASN A 369 2.51 -33.98 0.56
CA ASN A 369 3.42 -33.21 -0.28
C ASN A 369 4.88 -33.30 0.17
N CYS A 370 5.32 -34.45 0.69
CA CYS A 370 6.72 -34.71 1.01
C CYS A 370 7.49 -35.00 -0.26
N SER A 371 8.68 -34.43 -0.40
CA SER A 371 9.63 -34.73 -1.47
C SER A 371 10.58 -35.86 -1.12
N HIS A 372 10.68 -36.15 0.17
CA HIS A 372 11.62 -37.15 0.71
C HIS A 372 10.97 -37.98 1.83
N ILE A 373 11.59 -39.12 2.11
CA ILE A 373 11.17 -40.05 3.14
C ILE A 373 12.40 -40.46 3.98
N LEU A 374 12.22 -40.59 5.31
CA LEU A 374 13.27 -41.07 6.19
C LEU A 374 13.22 -42.60 6.27
N ASN A 375 14.24 -43.29 5.77
CA ASN A 375 14.41 -44.72 5.85
C ASN A 375 15.61 -45.03 6.78
N GLY A 376 15.32 -45.49 8.01
CA GLY A 376 16.32 -45.64 9.07
C GLY A 376 16.95 -44.32 9.47
N THR A 377 18.17 -44.04 9.01
CA THR A 377 18.90 -42.78 9.20
C THR A 377 19.13 -42.03 7.88
N LYS A 378 18.73 -42.60 6.74
CA LYS A 378 18.95 -41.99 5.40
C LYS A 378 17.69 -41.28 4.91
N ILE A 379 17.90 -40.15 4.29
CA ILE A 379 16.84 -39.42 3.57
C ILE A 379 16.88 -39.90 2.12
N GLU A 380 15.76 -40.38 1.63
CA GLU A 380 15.56 -40.85 0.26
C GLU A 380 14.57 -39.94 -0.45
N GLU A 381 14.80 -39.63 -1.73
CA GLU A 381 13.86 -38.91 -2.58
C GLU A 381 12.68 -39.82 -2.95
N LEU A 382 11.48 -39.29 -3.09
CA LEU A 382 10.22 -40.04 -3.35
C LEU A 382 9.93 -40.29 -4.81
#